data_11aefe4f1f9999683625d20a6702259a
#
_entry.id   11aefe4f1f9999683625d20a6702259a
#
_cell.length_a   1.000
_cell.length_b   1.000
_cell.length_c   1.000
_cell.angle_alpha   90.00
_cell.angle_beta   90.00
_cell.angle_gamma   90.00
#
_symmetry.space_group_name_H-M   'P 1'
#
loop_
_entity.id
_entity.type
_entity.pdbx_description
1 polymer ?
#
loop_
_entity_poly.entity_id
_entity_poly.type
_entity_poly.pdbx_seq_one_letter_code
_entity_poly.pdbx_strand_id
1 'polypeptide(L)'
;MNEKFLKLASKTLNEIFEKFNNYDSALEIDFVENNITIETENEKVFVISIHEPSSQIWLSSPISGAHHFIYDKSEKNTWISTRDKNIEILSILKKEIDSEI
;
A
#
# COMPACT_ATOMS: atom_id res chain seq x y z
N MET A 1 6.84 -21.77 0.33
CA MET A 1 6.68 -21.20 1.65
C MET A 1 6.83 -19.72 1.63
N ASN A 2 5.85 -19.04 2.20
CA ASN A 2 5.77 -17.60 2.06
C ASN A 2 6.10 -16.83 3.32
N GLU A 3 6.87 -17.46 4.23
CA GLU A 3 7.16 -16.79 5.50
C GLU A 3 7.95 -15.51 5.33
N LYS A 4 8.95 -15.52 4.46
CA LYS A 4 9.74 -14.33 4.20
C LYS A 4 8.89 -13.22 3.59
N PHE A 5 8.07 -13.61 2.62
CA PHE A 5 7.16 -12.67 2.00
C PHE A 5 6.20 -12.08 3.02
N LEU A 6 5.58 -12.93 3.85
CA LEU A 6 4.62 -12.44 4.83
C LEU A 6 5.25 -11.48 5.82
N LYS A 7 6.48 -11.76 6.25
CA LYS A 7 7.20 -10.86 7.14
C LYS A 7 7.43 -9.49 6.51
N LEU A 8 7.91 -9.49 5.26
CA LEU A 8 8.16 -8.24 4.55
C LEU A 8 6.87 -7.47 4.29
N ALA A 9 5.84 -8.18 3.86
CA ALA A 9 4.56 -7.56 3.54
C ALA A 9 3.90 -7.00 4.79
N SER A 10 3.90 -7.76 5.87
CA SER A 10 3.33 -7.29 7.14
C SER A 10 4.06 -6.07 7.67
N LYS A 11 5.38 -6.08 7.57
CA LYS A 11 6.17 -4.92 7.98
C LYS A 11 5.79 -3.69 7.16
N THR A 12 5.63 -3.88 5.85
CA THR A 12 5.25 -2.78 4.96
C THR A 12 3.87 -2.25 5.29
N LEU A 13 2.90 -3.13 5.55
CA LEU A 13 1.58 -2.68 5.94
C LEU A 13 1.61 -1.90 7.25
N ASN A 14 2.41 -2.35 8.21
CA ASN A 14 2.56 -1.59 9.45
C ASN A 14 3.16 -0.21 9.20
N GLU A 15 4.13 -0.12 8.30
CA GLU A 15 4.73 1.17 7.95
C GLU A 15 3.72 2.09 7.29
N ILE A 16 2.88 1.54 6.41
CA ILE A 16 1.82 2.31 5.77
C ILE A 16 0.84 2.82 6.82
N PHE A 17 0.41 1.94 7.71
CA PHE A 17 -0.53 2.32 8.76
C PHE A 17 0.03 3.44 9.62
N GLU A 18 1.27 3.30 10.09
CA GLU A 18 1.87 4.31 10.94
C GLU A 18 2.04 5.64 10.24
N LYS A 19 2.43 5.59 8.98
CA LYS A 19 2.63 6.81 8.22
C LYS A 19 1.34 7.61 8.08
N PHE A 20 0.27 6.95 7.68
CA PHE A 20 -0.98 7.67 7.40
C PHE A 20 -1.83 7.87 8.64
N ASN A 21 -1.62 7.06 9.67
CA ASN A 21 -2.31 7.26 10.94
C ASN A 21 -1.87 8.53 11.64
N ASN A 22 -0.72 9.05 11.27
CA ASN A 22 -0.19 10.30 11.83
C ASN A 22 -0.52 11.53 10.99
N TYR A 23 -1.32 11.36 9.94
CA TYR A 23 -1.74 12.51 9.15
C TYR A 23 -2.71 13.37 9.96
N ASP A 24 -2.53 14.66 9.83
CA ASP A 24 -3.30 15.64 10.55
C ASP A 24 -4.70 15.82 10.08
N SER A 25 -5.04 15.25 8.98
CA SER A 25 -6.35 15.50 8.41
C SER A 25 -7.24 14.31 8.61
N ALA A 26 -8.46 14.43 8.16
CA ALA A 26 -9.51 13.48 8.41
C ALA A 26 -9.41 12.25 7.53
N LEU A 27 -8.38 11.45 7.77
CA LEU A 27 -8.31 10.13 7.15
C LEU A 27 -8.90 9.13 8.12
N GLU A 28 -9.75 8.24 7.60
CA GLU A 28 -10.22 7.11 8.38
C GLU A 28 -9.45 5.89 7.95
N ILE A 29 -8.75 5.25 8.89
CA ILE A 29 -7.89 4.12 8.57
C ILE A 29 -8.32 2.92 9.38
N ASP A 30 -8.58 1.81 8.67
CA ASP A 30 -8.86 0.52 9.29
C ASP A 30 -7.76 -0.44 8.88
N PHE A 31 -7.17 -1.10 9.86
CA PHE A 31 -6.15 -2.12 9.62
C PHE A 31 -6.66 -3.40 10.25
N VAL A 32 -7.22 -4.29 9.43
CA VAL A 32 -7.80 -5.55 9.89
C VAL A 32 -7.12 -6.69 9.18
N GLU A 33 -6.46 -7.54 9.95
CA GLU A 33 -5.72 -8.68 9.44
C GLU A 33 -4.70 -8.24 8.40
N ASN A 34 -4.85 -8.65 7.14
CA ASN A 34 -3.89 -8.34 6.08
C ASN A 34 -4.38 -7.23 5.16
N ASN A 35 -5.31 -6.40 5.64
CA ASN A 35 -5.93 -5.37 4.81
C ASN A 35 -5.90 -4.02 5.51
N ILE A 36 -5.55 -2.99 4.76
CA ILE A 36 -5.67 -1.61 5.23
C ILE A 36 -6.65 -0.89 4.30
N THR A 37 -7.58 -0.19 4.90
CA THR A 37 -8.51 0.66 4.16
C THR A 37 -8.28 2.10 4.62
N ILE A 38 -8.04 3.00 3.67
CA ILE A 38 -7.84 4.42 3.98
C ILE A 38 -8.90 5.21 3.23
N GLU A 39 -9.73 5.92 3.97
CA GLU A 39 -10.79 6.74 3.37
C GLU A 39 -10.53 8.20 3.63
N THR A 40 -10.64 9.03 2.58
CA THR A 40 -10.46 10.48 2.68
C THR A 40 -11.78 11.15 2.95
N GLU A 41 -11.75 12.46 3.29
CA GLU A 41 -12.99 13.23 3.51
C GLU A 41 -13.86 13.29 2.26
N ASN A 42 -13.24 13.16 1.09
CA ASN A 42 -13.99 13.16 -0.17
C ASN A 42 -14.52 11.80 -0.54
N GLU A 43 -14.51 10.86 0.42
CA GLU A 43 -15.01 9.51 0.25
C GLU A 43 -14.22 8.71 -0.79
N LYS A 44 -12.96 9.04 -0.98
CA LYS A 44 -12.05 8.24 -1.79
C LYS A 44 -11.45 7.14 -0.93
N VAL A 45 -11.56 5.91 -1.38
CA VAL A 45 -11.14 4.76 -0.59
C VAL A 45 -9.98 4.04 -1.25
N PHE A 46 -8.87 3.94 -0.52
CA PHE A 46 -7.70 3.16 -0.93
C PHE A 46 -7.70 1.87 -0.15
N VAL A 47 -7.50 0.74 -0.83
CA VAL A 47 -7.44 -0.57 -0.16
C VAL A 47 -6.10 -1.21 -0.47
N ILE A 48 -5.38 -1.59 0.58
CA ILE A 48 -4.08 -2.25 0.46
C ILE A 48 -4.21 -3.64 1.08
N SER A 49 -3.89 -4.68 0.32
CA SER A 49 -4.06 -6.07 0.76
C SER A 49 -2.83 -6.90 0.48
N ILE A 50 -2.56 -7.85 1.37
CA ILE A 50 -1.53 -8.86 1.10
C ILE A 50 -2.18 -9.98 0.31
N HIS A 51 -1.63 -10.29 -0.87
CA HIS A 51 -2.10 -11.39 -1.70
C HIS A 51 -1.06 -12.49 -1.67
N GLU A 52 -1.28 -13.43 -0.77
CA GLU A 52 -0.30 -14.48 -0.50
C GLU A 52 -0.05 -15.40 -1.69
N PRO A 53 -1.08 -15.86 -2.42
CA PRO A 53 -0.85 -16.79 -3.53
C PRO A 53 0.11 -16.27 -4.59
N SER A 54 0.17 -14.97 -4.82
CA SER A 54 1.07 -14.40 -5.81
C SER A 54 2.30 -13.75 -5.19
N SER A 55 2.40 -13.75 -3.87
CA SER A 55 3.48 -13.05 -3.13
C SER A 55 3.52 -11.58 -3.51
N GLN A 56 2.37 -10.94 -3.49
CA GLN A 56 2.24 -9.55 -3.89
C GLN A 56 1.48 -8.76 -2.83
N ILE A 57 1.67 -7.45 -2.84
CA ILE A 57 0.79 -6.52 -2.16
C ILE A 57 -0.05 -5.85 -3.24
N TRP A 58 -1.35 -5.83 -3.05
CA TRP A 58 -2.29 -5.24 -4.00
C TRP A 58 -2.83 -3.93 -3.46
N LEU A 59 -2.88 -2.93 -4.33
CA LEU A 59 -3.47 -1.63 -4.02
C LEU A 59 -4.62 -1.40 -4.97
N SER A 60 -5.79 -1.08 -4.41
CA SER A 60 -6.90 -0.58 -5.20
C SER A 60 -7.00 0.92 -4.91
N SER A 61 -6.68 1.73 -5.91
CA SER A 61 -6.69 3.17 -5.77
C SER A 61 -7.92 3.76 -6.46
N PRO A 62 -8.61 4.71 -5.82
CA PRO A 62 -9.72 5.39 -6.47
C PRO A 62 -9.27 6.36 -7.55
N ILE A 63 -7.96 6.59 -7.66
CA ILE A 63 -7.39 7.55 -8.61
C ILE A 63 -6.77 6.82 -9.79
N SER A 64 -5.86 5.88 -9.55
CA SER A 64 -5.09 5.24 -10.60
C SER A 64 -5.45 3.78 -10.84
N GLY A 65 -6.39 3.22 -10.07
CA GLY A 65 -6.84 1.86 -10.29
C GLY A 65 -6.02 0.83 -9.54
N ALA A 66 -5.97 -0.37 -10.09
CA ALA A 66 -5.33 -1.50 -9.42
C ALA A 66 -3.83 -1.54 -9.70
N HIS A 67 -3.07 -1.78 -8.64
CA HIS A 67 -1.63 -1.99 -8.72
C HIS A 67 -1.28 -3.25 -7.96
N HIS A 68 -0.41 -4.06 -8.56
CA HIS A 68 0.12 -5.26 -7.91
C HIS A 68 1.61 -5.04 -7.70
N PHE A 69 2.06 -5.12 -6.46
CA PHE A 69 3.45 -4.82 -6.10
C PHE A 69 4.21 -6.08 -5.75
N ILE A 70 5.41 -6.20 -6.31
CA ILE A 70 6.35 -7.26 -5.94
C ILE A 70 7.53 -6.63 -5.22
N TYR A 71 8.21 -7.41 -4.39
CA TYR A 71 9.37 -6.89 -3.68
C TYR A 71 10.62 -6.99 -4.55
N ASP A 72 11.27 -5.87 -4.77
CA ASP A 72 12.49 -5.81 -5.57
C ASP A 72 13.71 -5.83 -4.66
N LYS A 73 14.37 -6.96 -4.58
CA LYS A 73 15.56 -7.12 -3.74
C LYS A 73 16.81 -6.61 -4.41
N SER A 74 16.82 -6.54 -5.74
CA SER A 74 18.06 -6.37 -6.48
C SER A 74 18.52 -4.92 -6.52
N GLU A 75 17.60 -3.98 -6.67
CA GLU A 75 17.98 -2.58 -6.83
C GLU A 75 17.32 -1.66 -5.83
N LYS A 76 16.02 -1.74 -5.70
CA LYS A 76 15.27 -0.73 -4.96
C LYS A 76 14.97 -1.11 -3.53
N ASN A 77 15.03 -2.37 -3.19
CA ASN A 77 14.74 -2.87 -1.85
C ASN A 77 13.40 -2.38 -1.34
N THR A 78 12.41 -2.38 -2.21
CA THR A 78 11.07 -1.95 -1.87
C THR A 78 10.07 -2.63 -2.79
N TRP A 79 8.79 -2.32 -2.60
CA TRP A 79 7.71 -2.90 -3.39
C TRP A 79 7.44 -2.04 -4.61
N ILE A 80 7.58 -2.64 -5.78
CA ILE A 80 7.40 -1.95 -7.06
C ILE A 80 6.26 -2.58 -7.84
N SER A 81 5.60 -1.76 -8.65
CA SER A 81 4.45 -2.19 -9.44
C SER A 81 4.88 -3.12 -10.57
N THR A 82 4.07 -4.16 -10.80
CA THR A 82 4.30 -5.03 -11.97
C THR A 82 4.02 -4.31 -13.27
N ARG A 83 3.29 -3.20 -13.22
CA ARG A 83 3.00 -2.39 -14.42
C ARG A 83 4.15 -1.48 -14.79
N ASP A 84 4.88 -0.99 -13.78
CA ASP A 84 5.93 -0.01 -13.99
C ASP A 84 6.86 -0.04 -12.78
N LYS A 85 8.08 -0.44 -13.00
CA LYS A 85 9.03 -0.57 -11.89
C LYS A 85 9.43 0.77 -11.26
N ASN A 86 9.03 1.88 -11.87
CA ASN A 86 9.25 3.19 -11.29
C ASN A 86 8.16 3.59 -10.31
N ILE A 87 7.11 2.79 -10.19
CA ILE A 87 6.04 3.04 -9.23
C ILE A 87 6.28 2.23 -7.98
N GLU A 88 6.51 2.92 -6.87
CA GLU A 88 6.80 2.31 -5.59
C GLU A 88 5.63 2.57 -4.64
N ILE A 89 5.30 1.58 -3.78
CA ILE A 89 4.05 1.59 -3.04
C ILE A 89 3.85 2.81 -2.13
N LEU A 90 4.87 3.14 -1.33
CA LEU A 90 4.73 4.27 -0.40
C LEU A 90 4.68 5.59 -1.15
N SER A 91 5.44 5.70 -2.23
CA SER A 91 5.49 6.92 -3.01
C SER A 91 4.16 7.21 -3.70
N ILE A 92 3.55 6.18 -4.30
CA ILE A 92 2.28 6.41 -4.98
C ILE A 92 1.16 6.68 -3.98
N LEU A 93 1.17 5.97 -2.84
CA LEU A 93 0.17 6.23 -1.80
C LEU A 93 0.28 7.65 -1.29
N LYS A 94 1.49 8.11 -0.97
CA LYS A 94 1.67 9.46 -0.47
C LYS A 94 1.21 10.49 -1.49
N LYS A 95 1.62 10.32 -2.74
CA LYS A 95 1.27 11.25 -3.79
C LYS A 95 -0.25 11.35 -3.96
N GLU A 96 -0.92 10.22 -4.03
CA GLU A 96 -2.34 10.21 -4.32
C GLU A 96 -3.18 10.62 -3.12
N ILE A 97 -2.80 10.20 -1.91
CA ILE A 97 -3.53 10.61 -0.72
C ILE A 97 -3.35 12.12 -0.51
N ASP A 98 -2.12 12.62 -0.67
CA ASP A 98 -1.88 14.06 -0.52
C ASP A 98 -2.70 14.88 -1.50
N SER A 99 -2.98 14.34 -2.68
CA SER A 99 -3.77 15.06 -3.66
C SER A 99 -5.25 15.18 -3.28
N GLU A 100 -5.69 14.38 -2.30
CA GLU A 100 -7.08 14.34 -1.86
C GLU A 100 -7.32 15.09 -0.55
N ILE A 101 -6.30 15.69 0.03
CA ILE A 101 -6.46 16.47 1.26
C ILE A 101 -5.98 17.94 1.10
#